data_96a5c3afc8683f1d427bdff3a6fd3a51
#
_entry.id   96a5c3afc8683f1d427bdff3a6fd3a51
#
_cell.length_a   1.000
_cell.length_b   1.000
_cell.length_c   1.000
_cell.angle_alpha   90.00
_cell.angle_beta   90.00
_cell.angle_gamma   90.00
#
_symmetry.space_group_name_H-M   'P 1'
#
loop_
_entity.id
_entity.type
_entity.pdbx_description
1 polymer ?
#
loop_
_entity_poly.entity_id
_entity_poly.type
_entity_poly.pdbx_seq_one_letter_code
_entity_poly.pdbx_strand_id
1 'polypeptide(L)'
;EFIKSLYMGKKGDQELRAKLVEGLHKFLLSYGHNELGCNISSMVDVVSLRAIPKNDVEIRPILINSYIGRVFWKVAMSNPDLAEFNKNHFGYDQLALQKGGIDTLAHSFKFAYDMHTEWDFFSADARRAYNQMARDILLKEVRTHAPSLYPAFKAKYGKEMIACYFGLVTGVQCLYQEEGGSAGSTEMTFGYCLAIHPLVKELLQVMGKEGITKFFADDSNFAAPFDTMVEIIELLNLRGPSYGYELNKMKGSYLISREVDRPEAERRKGKLMELGLGESIIHLPPNVAIDYVERENFSKTYGMKIVGTFIGTDDYVHKMVKEKLKDLEKHAAVLENYNNLHAVYLLTRYSFSQRINFYLRNLPPRFMRPIVDDFIKMYRRIAGSLIGKPIVGEELETIFQQLLFRLSEGGIGIRSPDIAAKTAYTASVV
;
A
#
# COMPACT_ATOMS: atom_id res chain seq x y z
N GLU A 1 17.06 0.55 21.82
CA GLU A 1 18.24 0.99 22.61
C GLU A 1 18.70 -0.08 23.60
N PHE A 2 17.82 -0.69 24.40
CA PHE A 2 18.16 -1.76 25.34
C PHE A 2 18.89 -2.94 24.65
N ILE A 3 18.34 -3.46 23.54
CA ILE A 3 19.01 -4.52 22.76
C ILE A 3 20.33 -4.03 22.16
N LYS A 4 20.38 -2.78 21.72
CA LYS A 4 21.61 -2.17 21.19
C LYS A 4 22.68 -1.99 22.28
N SER A 5 22.29 -1.62 23.51
CA SER A 5 23.18 -1.55 24.67
C SER A 5 23.72 -2.93 25.08
N LEU A 6 22.96 -3.99 24.88
CA LEU A 6 23.40 -5.36 25.08
C LEU A 6 24.50 -5.79 24.11
N TYR A 7 24.56 -5.21 22.89
CA TYR A 7 25.60 -5.50 21.90
C TYR A 7 26.87 -4.64 22.06
N MET A 8 26.82 -3.52 22.76
CA MET A 8 27.88 -2.52 22.82
C MET A 8 28.78 -2.54 24.10
N GLY A 9 28.51 -3.43 25.06
CA GLY A 9 29.25 -3.47 26.34
C GLY A 9 30.57 -4.22 26.33
N LYS A 10 31.31 -4.16 27.44
CA LYS A 10 32.66 -4.72 27.62
C LYS A 10 32.66 -6.27 27.64
N LYS A 11 33.83 -6.90 27.35
CA LYS A 11 34.05 -8.36 27.23
C LYS A 11 33.49 -9.24 28.35
N GLY A 12 33.33 -8.74 29.60
CA GLY A 12 32.76 -9.48 30.72
C GLY A 12 31.27 -9.77 30.65
N ASP A 13 30.52 -9.07 29.76
CA ASP A 13 29.06 -9.20 29.62
C ASP A 13 28.62 -10.24 28.57
N GLN A 14 29.52 -10.96 27.90
CA GLN A 14 29.17 -11.85 26.80
C GLN A 14 28.35 -13.06 27.28
N GLU A 15 28.66 -13.63 28.44
CA GLU A 15 27.94 -14.77 29.00
C GLU A 15 26.52 -14.36 29.47
N LEU A 16 26.42 -13.21 30.15
CA LEU A 16 25.13 -12.67 30.56
C LEU A 16 24.23 -12.35 29.33
N ARG A 17 24.83 -11.85 28.28
CA ARG A 17 24.15 -11.58 27.01
C ARG A 17 23.65 -12.86 26.36
N ALA A 18 24.49 -13.89 26.27
CA ALA A 18 24.11 -15.16 25.70
C ALA A 18 22.93 -15.78 26.45
N LYS A 19 22.96 -15.76 27.80
CA LYS A 19 21.85 -16.22 28.67
C LYS A 19 20.56 -15.40 28.45
N LEU A 20 20.69 -14.09 28.26
CA LEU A 20 19.53 -13.21 28.04
C LEU A 20 18.90 -13.41 26.65
N VAL A 21 19.73 -13.59 25.63
CA VAL A 21 19.26 -13.92 24.26
C VAL A 21 18.61 -15.31 24.25
N GLU A 22 19.21 -16.31 24.92
CA GLU A 22 18.63 -17.64 25.05
C GLU A 22 17.30 -17.61 25.81
N GLY A 23 17.22 -16.86 26.92
CA GLY A 23 15.98 -16.67 27.68
C GLY A 23 14.87 -16.01 26.86
N LEU A 24 15.22 -14.96 26.08
CA LEU A 24 14.27 -14.29 25.17
C LEU A 24 13.82 -15.26 24.06
N HIS A 25 14.72 -16.03 23.50
CA HIS A 25 14.40 -17.02 22.48
C HIS A 25 13.43 -18.10 23.00
N LYS A 26 13.71 -18.68 24.18
CA LYS A 26 12.80 -19.64 24.84
C LYS A 26 11.42 -19.02 25.10
N PHE A 27 11.38 -17.78 25.58
CA PHE A 27 10.13 -17.08 25.84
C PHE A 27 9.32 -16.87 24.55
N LEU A 28 9.99 -16.44 23.46
CA LEU A 28 9.33 -16.24 22.16
C LEU A 28 8.84 -17.56 21.54
N LEU A 29 9.56 -18.65 21.72
CA LEU A 29 9.11 -19.98 21.31
C LEU A 29 7.87 -20.42 22.09
N SER A 30 7.87 -20.30 23.43
CA SER A 30 6.71 -20.65 24.26
C SER A 30 5.50 -19.76 23.94
N TYR A 31 5.70 -18.47 23.62
CA TYR A 31 4.65 -17.60 23.11
C TYR A 31 4.09 -18.09 21.77
N GLY A 32 4.99 -18.39 20.82
CA GLY A 32 4.62 -18.87 19.48
C GLY A 32 3.86 -20.20 19.51
N HIS A 33 4.21 -21.11 20.43
CA HIS A 33 3.54 -22.38 20.63
C HIS A 33 2.28 -22.29 21.51
N ASN A 34 1.95 -21.09 21.99
CA ASN A 34 0.83 -20.87 22.94
C ASN A 34 0.96 -21.67 24.25
N GLU A 35 2.19 -21.80 24.76
CA GLU A 35 2.51 -22.49 26.00
C GLU A 35 2.57 -21.57 27.21
N LEU A 36 2.52 -20.25 26.99
CA LEU A 36 2.46 -19.28 28.08
C LEU A 36 1.09 -19.34 28.74
N GLY A 37 1.06 -19.22 30.06
CA GLY A 37 -0.20 -19.09 30.80
C GLY A 37 -1.04 -17.90 30.28
N CYS A 38 -2.37 -18.03 30.36
CA CYS A 38 -3.31 -17.06 29.76
C CYS A 38 -3.06 -15.60 30.18
N ASN A 39 -2.65 -15.37 31.43
CA ASN A 39 -2.34 -14.02 31.92
C ASN A 39 -1.12 -13.41 31.21
N ILE A 40 -0.04 -14.19 31.05
CA ILE A 40 1.20 -13.72 30.41
C ILE A 40 0.96 -13.51 28.92
N SER A 41 0.30 -14.45 28.25
CA SER A 41 -0.09 -14.33 26.86
C SER A 41 -0.94 -13.07 26.62
N SER A 42 -1.93 -12.82 27.49
CA SER A 42 -2.76 -11.61 27.38
C SER A 42 -1.97 -10.31 27.54
N MET A 43 -0.95 -10.29 28.41
CA MET A 43 -0.08 -9.11 28.55
C MET A 43 0.78 -8.85 27.31
N VAL A 44 1.22 -9.91 26.63
CA VAL A 44 1.97 -9.79 25.35
C VAL A 44 1.04 -9.34 24.22
N ASP A 45 -0.22 -9.79 24.22
CA ASP A 45 -1.20 -9.52 23.18
C ASP A 45 -1.91 -8.16 23.32
N VAL A 46 -1.77 -7.47 24.46
CA VAL A 46 -2.30 -6.10 24.61
C VAL A 46 -1.74 -5.19 23.53
N VAL A 47 -2.63 -4.49 22.84
CA VAL A 47 -2.26 -3.52 21.79
C VAL A 47 -2.51 -2.09 22.25
N SER A 48 -1.64 -1.18 21.86
CA SER A 48 -1.83 0.25 22.08
C SER A 48 -2.65 0.83 20.94
N LEU A 49 -3.82 1.39 21.25
CA LEU A 49 -4.64 2.10 20.27
C LEU A 49 -4.11 3.53 20.08
N ARG A 50 -3.87 3.89 18.82
CA ARG A 50 -3.49 5.24 18.40
C ARG A 50 -4.50 5.76 17.38
N ALA A 51 -4.98 6.96 17.61
CA ALA A 51 -5.87 7.68 16.71
C ALA A 51 -5.01 8.55 15.78
N ILE A 52 -4.98 8.24 14.50
CA ILE A 52 -4.26 9.02 13.48
C ILE A 52 -5.31 9.72 12.60
N PRO A 53 -5.28 11.06 12.48
CA PRO A 53 -6.16 11.76 11.55
C PRO A 53 -5.94 11.25 10.13
N LYS A 54 -7.02 10.90 9.43
CA LYS A 54 -7.03 10.53 8.02
C LYS A 54 -7.34 11.75 7.15
N ASN A 55 -8.25 12.56 7.61
CA ASN A 55 -8.64 13.86 7.11
C ASN A 55 -9.21 14.67 8.29
N ASP A 56 -9.81 15.83 8.03
CA ASP A 56 -10.37 16.74 9.06
C ASP A 56 -11.54 16.12 9.85
N VAL A 57 -12.15 15.05 9.35
CA VAL A 57 -13.36 14.43 9.91
C VAL A 57 -13.13 12.98 10.36
N GLU A 58 -12.31 12.22 9.63
CA GLU A 58 -12.10 10.78 9.86
C GLU A 58 -10.81 10.51 10.64
N ILE A 59 -10.91 9.60 11.61
CA ILE A 59 -9.78 9.09 12.38
C ILE A 59 -9.51 7.64 11.96
N ARG A 60 -8.24 7.30 11.76
CA ARG A 60 -7.78 5.93 11.53
C ARG A 60 -7.29 5.34 12.85
N PRO A 61 -7.97 4.33 13.43
CA PRO A 61 -7.48 3.62 14.59
C PRO A 61 -6.31 2.70 14.18
N ILE A 62 -5.15 2.91 14.77
CA ILE A 62 -3.97 2.05 14.55
C ILE A 62 -3.71 1.29 15.84
N LEU A 63 -3.63 -0.02 15.74
CA LEU A 63 -3.36 -0.93 16.86
C LEU A 63 -1.89 -1.35 16.80
N ILE A 64 -1.13 -0.96 17.80
CA ILE A 64 0.30 -1.23 17.90
C ILE A 64 0.53 -2.33 18.92
N ASN A 65 1.07 -3.47 18.48
CA ASN A 65 1.46 -4.58 19.36
C ASN A 65 2.44 -4.13 20.44
N SER A 66 2.46 -4.85 21.55
CA SER A 66 3.53 -4.77 22.54
C SER A 66 4.90 -4.94 21.87
N TYR A 67 5.96 -4.47 22.54
CA TYR A 67 7.31 -4.59 21.98
C TYR A 67 7.69 -6.06 21.71
N ILE A 68 7.41 -6.95 22.65
CA ILE A 68 7.69 -8.40 22.54
C ILE A 68 6.87 -9.01 21.40
N GLY A 69 5.58 -8.72 21.34
CA GLY A 69 4.72 -9.19 20.26
C GLY A 69 5.23 -8.74 18.87
N ARG A 70 5.69 -7.48 18.76
CA ARG A 70 6.29 -6.99 17.50
C ARG A 70 7.58 -7.73 17.12
N VAL A 71 8.45 -8.01 18.06
CA VAL A 71 9.68 -8.78 17.81
C VAL A 71 9.33 -10.16 17.31
N PHE A 72 8.44 -10.88 18.03
CA PHE A 72 7.99 -12.21 17.62
C PHE A 72 7.42 -12.21 16.20
N TRP A 73 6.40 -11.38 15.94
CA TRP A 73 5.74 -11.36 14.64
C TRP A 73 6.66 -10.91 13.51
N LYS A 74 7.59 -9.99 13.80
CA LYS A 74 8.58 -9.60 12.79
C LYS A 74 9.52 -10.74 12.42
N VAL A 75 9.98 -11.53 13.39
CA VAL A 75 10.81 -12.71 13.14
C VAL A 75 10.01 -13.78 12.39
N ALA A 76 8.80 -14.11 12.85
CA ALA A 76 7.93 -15.08 12.20
C ALA A 76 7.61 -14.73 10.74
N MET A 77 7.25 -13.46 10.47
CA MET A 77 6.91 -12.99 9.13
C MET A 77 8.15 -12.77 8.23
N SER A 78 9.36 -12.79 8.77
CA SER A 78 10.61 -12.70 8.01
C SER A 78 11.20 -14.06 7.67
N ASN A 79 10.53 -15.17 8.01
CA ASN A 79 10.98 -16.50 7.66
C ASN A 79 11.02 -16.69 6.13
N PRO A 80 12.15 -17.15 5.55
CA PRO A 80 12.25 -17.44 4.11
C PRO A 80 11.20 -18.43 3.60
N ASP A 81 10.86 -19.46 4.39
CA ASP A 81 9.84 -20.45 4.03
C ASP A 81 8.46 -19.81 3.83
N LEU A 82 8.16 -18.74 4.61
CA LEU A 82 6.93 -17.98 4.44
C LEU A 82 6.92 -17.19 3.14
N ALA A 83 8.05 -16.69 2.69
CA ALA A 83 8.15 -16.02 1.40
C ALA A 83 7.88 -16.97 0.23
N GLU A 84 8.38 -18.20 0.30
CA GLU A 84 8.08 -19.25 -0.67
C GLU A 84 6.62 -19.69 -0.59
N PHE A 85 6.09 -19.87 0.61
CA PHE A 85 4.66 -20.12 0.83
C PHE A 85 3.81 -19.05 0.18
N ASN A 86 4.08 -17.76 0.43
CA ASN A 86 3.32 -16.66 -0.13
C ASN A 86 3.29 -16.69 -1.66
N LYS A 87 4.43 -16.98 -2.28
CA LYS A 87 4.53 -17.09 -3.74
C LYS A 87 3.69 -18.25 -4.28
N ASN A 88 3.75 -19.40 -3.63
CA ASN A 88 3.10 -20.64 -4.10
C ASN A 88 1.59 -20.65 -3.78
N HIS A 89 1.20 -20.15 -2.60
CA HIS A 89 -0.20 -20.18 -2.15
C HIS A 89 -1.06 -19.07 -2.79
N PHE A 90 -0.55 -17.84 -2.83
CA PHE A 90 -1.28 -16.69 -3.36
C PHE A 90 -1.05 -16.46 -4.85
N GLY A 91 0.01 -17.03 -5.42
CA GLY A 91 0.33 -16.87 -6.84
C GLY A 91 0.40 -15.39 -7.26
N TYR A 92 -0.20 -15.08 -8.39
CA TYR A 92 -0.31 -13.71 -8.92
C TYR A 92 -1.64 -13.01 -8.57
N ASP A 93 -2.47 -13.59 -7.69
CA ASP A 93 -3.80 -13.11 -7.40
C ASP A 93 -3.83 -12.18 -6.19
N GLN A 94 -2.99 -12.46 -5.19
CA GLN A 94 -2.75 -11.59 -4.02
C GLN A 94 -1.27 -11.16 -3.98
N LEU A 95 -1.01 -9.91 -4.30
CA LEU A 95 0.33 -9.39 -4.56
C LEU A 95 0.96 -8.64 -3.37
N ALA A 96 0.20 -8.40 -2.29
CA ALA A 96 0.69 -7.60 -1.15
C ALA A 96 1.89 -8.21 -0.41
N LEU A 97 2.05 -9.54 -0.49
CA LEU A 97 3.13 -10.28 0.17
C LEU A 97 4.27 -10.66 -0.79
N GLN A 98 4.25 -10.14 -2.00
CA GLN A 98 5.23 -10.44 -3.03
C GLN A 98 6.13 -9.25 -3.33
N LYS A 99 7.41 -9.53 -3.59
CA LYS A 99 8.36 -8.52 -4.02
C LYS A 99 7.95 -7.99 -5.40
N GLY A 100 7.83 -6.65 -5.53
CA GLY A 100 7.39 -6.02 -6.78
C GLY A 100 5.88 -6.15 -7.05
N GLY A 101 5.07 -6.66 -6.10
CA GLY A 101 3.65 -6.90 -6.30
C GLY A 101 2.85 -5.67 -6.77
N ILE A 102 3.18 -4.48 -6.25
CA ILE A 102 2.55 -3.23 -6.74
C ILE A 102 2.87 -2.97 -8.21
N ASP A 103 4.14 -3.16 -8.61
CA ASP A 103 4.57 -2.94 -9.99
C ASP A 103 3.89 -3.97 -10.92
N THR A 104 3.85 -5.24 -10.51
CA THR A 104 3.13 -6.30 -11.25
C THR A 104 1.65 -5.95 -11.44
N LEU A 105 0.95 -5.50 -10.39
CA LEU A 105 -0.45 -5.10 -10.47
C LEU A 105 -0.63 -3.92 -11.42
N ALA A 106 0.17 -2.86 -11.24
CA ALA A 106 0.10 -1.65 -12.06
C ALA A 106 0.30 -1.93 -13.54
N HIS A 107 1.33 -2.71 -13.90
CA HIS A 107 1.62 -3.07 -15.28
C HIS A 107 0.58 -4.01 -15.88
N SER A 108 0.06 -4.99 -15.13
CA SER A 108 -1.01 -5.88 -15.59
C SER A 108 -2.25 -5.09 -16.00
N PHE A 109 -2.69 -4.14 -15.17
CA PHE A 109 -3.87 -3.33 -15.46
C PHE A 109 -3.61 -2.29 -16.57
N LYS A 110 -2.40 -1.73 -16.63
CA LYS A 110 -2.01 -0.84 -17.74
C LYS A 110 -2.04 -1.59 -19.07
N PHE A 111 -1.45 -2.79 -19.10
CA PHE A 111 -1.48 -3.65 -20.28
C PHE A 111 -2.91 -4.02 -20.69
N ALA A 112 -3.74 -4.43 -19.72
CA ALA A 112 -5.15 -4.75 -19.99
C ALA A 112 -5.88 -3.52 -20.55
N TYR A 113 -5.68 -2.33 -19.98
CA TYR A 113 -6.29 -1.10 -20.47
C TYR A 113 -5.88 -0.75 -21.90
N ASP A 114 -4.64 -1.00 -22.27
CA ASP A 114 -4.15 -0.73 -23.63
C ASP A 114 -4.66 -1.76 -24.66
N MET A 115 -4.80 -3.04 -24.25
CA MET A 115 -5.14 -4.16 -25.13
C MET A 115 -6.65 -4.39 -25.26
N HIS A 116 -7.44 -4.14 -24.21
CA HIS A 116 -8.86 -4.44 -24.14
C HIS A 116 -9.68 -3.17 -23.99
N THR A 117 -10.03 -2.59 -25.12
CA THR A 117 -10.87 -1.38 -25.16
C THR A 117 -12.32 -1.65 -24.82
N GLU A 118 -12.75 -2.90 -25.00
CA GLU A 118 -14.07 -3.42 -24.71
C GLU A 118 -14.32 -3.76 -23.24
N TRP A 119 -13.28 -3.86 -22.42
CA TRP A 119 -13.39 -4.20 -20.99
C TRP A 119 -13.75 -3.01 -20.12
N ASP A 120 -14.50 -3.31 -19.08
CA ASP A 120 -14.70 -2.41 -17.94
C ASP A 120 -13.60 -2.61 -16.90
N PHE A 121 -13.31 -1.58 -16.09
CA PHE A 121 -12.28 -1.62 -15.04
C PHE A 121 -12.87 -1.18 -13.72
N PHE A 122 -12.60 -1.93 -12.66
CA PHE A 122 -13.08 -1.62 -11.33
C PHE A 122 -11.96 -1.73 -10.30
N SER A 123 -11.67 -0.64 -9.59
CA SER A 123 -10.85 -0.64 -8.37
C SER A 123 -11.77 -0.47 -7.19
N ALA A 124 -11.95 -1.53 -6.42
CA ALA A 124 -12.84 -1.60 -5.29
C ALA A 124 -12.08 -1.34 -3.97
N ASP A 125 -12.73 -0.64 -3.06
CA ASP A 125 -12.25 -0.35 -1.70
C ASP A 125 -13.04 -1.20 -0.70
N ALA A 126 -12.37 -1.90 0.21
CA ALA A 126 -13.03 -2.63 1.28
C ALA A 126 -13.22 -1.71 2.50
N ARG A 127 -14.46 -1.70 3.03
CA ARG A 127 -14.78 -0.89 4.20
C ARG A 127 -14.16 -1.51 5.45
N ARG A 128 -13.25 -0.78 6.13
CA ARG A 128 -12.62 -1.20 7.39
C ARG A 128 -12.00 -2.62 7.35
N ALA A 129 -11.46 -3.03 6.21
CA ALA A 129 -11.02 -4.39 5.88
C ALA A 129 -10.41 -5.17 7.05
N TYR A 130 -9.29 -4.69 7.61
CA TYR A 130 -8.63 -5.36 8.72
C TYR A 130 -9.48 -5.47 9.99
N ASN A 131 -10.33 -4.48 10.26
CA ASN A 131 -11.14 -4.43 11.48
C ASN A 131 -12.41 -5.29 11.39
N GLN A 132 -12.81 -5.70 10.18
CA GLN A 132 -14.00 -6.52 9.92
C GLN A 132 -13.67 -7.96 9.50
N MET A 133 -12.38 -8.28 9.34
CA MET A 133 -11.94 -9.63 8.96
C MET A 133 -12.53 -10.69 9.90
N ALA A 134 -13.13 -11.74 9.31
CA ALA A 134 -13.71 -12.87 10.04
C ALA A 134 -12.59 -13.72 10.69
N ARG A 135 -12.53 -13.74 12.01
CA ARG A 135 -11.48 -14.45 12.78
C ARG A 135 -11.60 -15.96 12.72
N ASP A 136 -12.80 -16.49 12.63
CA ASP A 136 -13.05 -17.93 12.49
C ASP A 136 -12.48 -18.43 11.17
N ILE A 137 -12.68 -17.68 10.09
CA ILE A 137 -12.09 -17.99 8.78
C ILE A 137 -10.58 -17.84 8.83
N LEU A 138 -10.05 -16.74 9.40
CA LEU A 138 -8.61 -16.57 9.58
C LEU A 138 -7.99 -17.79 10.27
N LEU A 139 -8.55 -18.20 11.42
CA LEU A 139 -8.01 -19.32 12.20
C LEU A 139 -8.12 -20.65 11.46
N LYS A 140 -9.20 -20.86 10.72
CA LYS A 140 -9.38 -22.03 9.85
C LYS A 140 -8.30 -22.06 8.75
N GLU A 141 -8.13 -20.98 8.03
CA GLU A 141 -7.18 -20.89 6.92
C GLU A 141 -5.72 -20.99 7.40
N VAL A 142 -5.38 -20.33 8.53
CA VAL A 142 -4.05 -20.49 9.15
C VAL A 142 -3.81 -21.92 9.58
N ARG A 143 -4.79 -22.58 10.21
CA ARG A 143 -4.65 -23.99 10.62
C ARG A 143 -4.42 -24.92 9.44
N THR A 144 -5.09 -24.65 8.33
CA THR A 144 -5.04 -25.50 7.14
C THR A 144 -3.76 -25.29 6.34
N HIS A 145 -3.34 -24.03 6.14
CA HIS A 145 -2.32 -23.67 5.17
C HIS A 145 -0.99 -23.23 5.80
N ALA A 146 -0.99 -22.77 7.05
CA ALA A 146 0.18 -22.34 7.79
C ALA A 146 0.18 -22.90 9.23
N PRO A 147 0.09 -24.24 9.42
CA PRO A 147 -0.15 -24.89 10.72
C PRO A 147 0.90 -24.54 11.79
N SER A 148 2.14 -24.27 11.40
CA SER A 148 3.20 -23.84 12.31
C SER A 148 2.91 -22.48 12.98
N LEU A 149 2.16 -21.60 12.32
CA LEU A 149 1.75 -20.30 12.86
C LEU A 149 0.44 -20.36 13.63
N TYR A 150 -0.33 -21.43 13.49
CA TYR A 150 -1.66 -21.55 14.08
C TYR A 150 -1.70 -21.35 15.61
N PRO A 151 -0.78 -21.92 16.41
CA PRO A 151 -0.81 -21.72 17.86
C PRO A 151 -0.72 -20.23 18.23
N ALA A 152 0.17 -19.47 17.59
CA ALA A 152 0.34 -18.04 17.84
C ALA A 152 -0.87 -17.20 17.38
N PHE A 153 -1.43 -17.50 16.19
CA PHE A 153 -2.66 -16.86 15.70
C PHE A 153 -3.85 -17.18 16.63
N LYS A 154 -3.97 -18.43 17.06
CA LYS A 154 -5.02 -18.85 18.01
C LYS A 154 -4.89 -18.14 19.34
N ALA A 155 -3.68 -18.01 19.90
CA ALA A 155 -3.43 -17.29 21.14
C ALA A 155 -3.92 -15.86 21.07
N LYS A 156 -3.65 -15.18 19.95
CA LYS A 156 -3.97 -13.77 19.75
C LYS A 156 -5.39 -13.50 19.30
N TYR A 157 -5.87 -14.23 18.28
CA TYR A 157 -7.16 -13.96 17.59
C TYR A 157 -8.27 -14.93 17.99
N GLY A 158 -7.98 -15.96 18.78
CA GLY A 158 -8.97 -16.90 19.31
C GLY A 158 -9.71 -16.43 20.55
N LYS A 159 -9.48 -15.20 21.00
CA LYS A 159 -10.09 -14.56 22.15
C LYS A 159 -10.29 -13.07 21.90
N GLU A 160 -11.00 -12.38 22.76
CA GLU A 160 -11.05 -10.92 22.74
C GLU A 160 -9.65 -10.31 22.84
N MET A 161 -9.37 -9.33 22.00
CA MET A 161 -8.14 -8.53 22.08
C MET A 161 -8.39 -7.29 22.92
N ILE A 162 -7.43 -6.96 23.77
CA ILE A 162 -7.48 -5.77 24.61
C ILE A 162 -6.68 -4.65 23.92
N ALA A 163 -7.38 -3.59 23.54
CA ALA A 163 -6.80 -2.38 22.98
C ALA A 163 -6.80 -1.26 24.03
N CYS A 164 -5.62 -0.82 24.45
CA CYS A 164 -5.48 0.23 25.46
C CYS A 164 -5.23 1.59 24.79
N TYR A 165 -6.06 2.56 25.12
CA TYR A 165 -5.91 3.97 24.76
C TYR A 165 -5.40 4.75 25.96
N PHE A 166 -4.34 5.53 25.75
CA PHE A 166 -3.73 6.38 26.79
C PHE A 166 -4.16 7.83 26.57
N GLY A 167 -5.20 8.26 27.26
CA GLY A 167 -5.68 9.65 27.24
C GLY A 167 -4.93 10.51 28.25
N LEU A 168 -4.60 11.75 27.87
CA LEU A 168 -3.92 12.71 28.76
C LEU A 168 -4.76 13.07 29.99
N VAL A 169 -6.08 13.07 29.86
CA VAL A 169 -7.02 13.48 30.91
C VAL A 169 -7.75 12.27 31.51
N THR A 170 -8.08 11.28 30.70
CA THR A 170 -8.92 10.13 31.08
C THR A 170 -8.13 8.93 31.59
N GLY A 171 -6.79 9.01 31.58
CA GLY A 171 -5.93 7.88 31.95
C GLY A 171 -5.99 6.74 30.93
N VAL A 172 -5.79 5.51 31.39
CA VAL A 172 -5.83 4.31 30.53
C VAL A 172 -7.27 3.83 30.39
N GLN A 173 -7.72 3.74 29.14
CA GLN A 173 -9.01 3.11 28.81
C GLN A 173 -8.74 1.85 27.98
N CYS A 174 -9.43 0.77 28.29
CA CYS A 174 -9.35 -0.49 27.56
C CYS A 174 -10.63 -0.70 26.75
N LEU A 175 -10.46 -1.05 25.48
CA LEU A 175 -11.51 -1.47 24.57
C LEU A 175 -11.29 -2.95 24.24
N TYR A 176 -12.37 -3.68 24.13
CA TYR A 176 -12.35 -5.09 23.78
C TYR A 176 -12.75 -5.23 22.31
N GLN A 177 -11.92 -5.94 21.55
CA GLN A 177 -12.16 -6.20 20.14
C GLN A 177 -12.38 -7.68 19.91
N GLU A 178 -13.61 -8.06 19.57
CA GLU A 178 -14.04 -9.44 19.33
C GLU A 178 -13.79 -9.88 17.89
N GLU A 179 -13.94 -8.96 16.94
CA GLU A 179 -13.82 -9.19 15.49
C GLU A 179 -12.62 -8.46 14.89
N GLY A 180 -12.25 -8.89 13.68
CA GLY A 180 -11.17 -8.27 12.91
C GLY A 180 -9.78 -8.46 13.49
N GLY A 181 -8.82 -7.79 12.88
CA GLY A 181 -7.41 -7.86 13.22
C GLY A 181 -6.80 -6.50 13.58
N SER A 182 -5.58 -6.55 14.09
CA SER A 182 -4.85 -5.35 14.51
C SER A 182 -4.28 -4.60 13.30
N ALA A 183 -5.00 -3.63 12.78
CA ALA A 183 -4.49 -2.75 11.73
C ALA A 183 -3.19 -2.06 12.20
N GLY A 184 -2.07 -2.36 11.53
CA GLY A 184 -0.72 -1.90 11.90
C GLY A 184 0.16 -2.97 12.55
N SER A 185 -0.35 -4.17 12.80
CA SER A 185 0.46 -5.32 13.23
C SER A 185 1.16 -6.00 12.06
N THR A 186 2.36 -6.53 12.32
CA THR A 186 3.22 -7.11 11.26
C THR A 186 2.60 -8.34 10.59
N GLU A 187 1.93 -9.19 11.37
CA GLU A 187 1.29 -10.42 10.90
C GLU A 187 -0.03 -10.17 10.17
N MET A 188 -0.60 -8.98 10.32
CA MET A 188 -1.99 -8.75 9.92
C MET A 188 -2.18 -8.75 8.41
N THR A 189 -1.21 -8.25 7.64
CA THR A 189 -1.29 -8.31 6.17
C THR A 189 -1.34 -9.77 5.71
N PHE A 190 -0.48 -10.65 6.26
CA PHE A 190 -0.50 -12.07 5.98
C PHE A 190 -1.83 -12.71 6.39
N GLY A 191 -2.26 -12.45 7.63
CA GLY A 191 -3.53 -12.99 8.14
C GLY A 191 -4.73 -12.56 7.32
N TYR A 192 -4.82 -11.28 6.96
CA TYR A 192 -5.91 -10.77 6.13
C TYR A 192 -5.91 -11.40 4.73
N CYS A 193 -4.76 -11.43 4.06
CA CYS A 193 -4.65 -12.06 2.74
C CYS A 193 -5.09 -13.52 2.79
N LEU A 194 -4.74 -14.25 3.85
CA LEU A 194 -5.11 -15.64 4.00
C LEU A 194 -6.61 -15.81 4.28
N ALA A 195 -7.18 -14.95 5.15
CA ALA A 195 -8.61 -15.00 5.49
C ALA A 195 -9.54 -14.71 4.29
N ILE A 196 -9.16 -13.78 3.41
CA ILE A 196 -9.96 -13.45 2.22
C ILE A 196 -9.66 -14.35 1.01
N HIS A 197 -8.61 -15.18 1.07
CA HIS A 197 -8.20 -15.98 -0.09
C HIS A 197 -9.27 -16.94 -0.63
N PRO A 198 -10.13 -17.56 0.19
CA PRO A 198 -11.26 -18.33 -0.33
C PRO A 198 -12.21 -17.48 -1.18
N LEU A 199 -12.52 -16.24 -0.76
CA LEU A 199 -13.31 -15.30 -1.56
C LEU A 199 -12.58 -14.95 -2.87
N VAL A 200 -11.27 -14.71 -2.82
CA VAL A 200 -10.48 -14.46 -4.04
C VAL A 200 -10.58 -15.62 -5.02
N LYS A 201 -10.56 -16.86 -4.53
CA LYS A 201 -10.75 -18.05 -5.39
C LYS A 201 -12.15 -18.14 -6.01
N GLU A 202 -13.20 -17.81 -5.26
CA GLU A 202 -14.56 -17.73 -5.80
C GLU A 202 -14.63 -16.66 -6.93
N LEU A 203 -14.04 -15.49 -6.71
CA LEU A 203 -13.99 -14.42 -7.71
C LEU A 203 -13.19 -14.79 -8.97
N LEU A 204 -12.10 -15.54 -8.81
CA LEU A 204 -11.30 -16.05 -9.93
C LEU A 204 -12.07 -17.08 -10.75
N GLN A 205 -12.92 -17.89 -10.12
CA GLN A 205 -13.78 -18.84 -10.85
C GLN A 205 -14.80 -18.11 -11.73
N VAL A 206 -15.41 -17.03 -11.22
CA VAL A 206 -16.32 -16.18 -12.01
C VAL A 206 -15.56 -15.45 -13.12
N MET A 207 -14.38 -14.90 -12.81
CA MET A 207 -13.55 -14.18 -13.78
C MET A 207 -13.13 -15.07 -14.96
N GLY A 208 -12.86 -16.34 -14.72
CA GLY A 208 -12.43 -17.30 -15.75
C GLY A 208 -11.17 -16.87 -16.48
N LYS A 209 -11.18 -16.98 -17.82
CA LYS A 209 -10.05 -16.60 -18.69
C LYS A 209 -10.25 -15.24 -19.38
N GLU A 210 -11.42 -14.65 -19.24
CA GLU A 210 -11.83 -13.44 -19.97
C GLU A 210 -11.64 -12.15 -19.16
N GLY A 211 -10.80 -12.20 -18.14
CA GLY A 211 -10.56 -11.03 -17.31
C GLY A 211 -9.34 -11.15 -16.41
N ILE A 212 -9.10 -10.12 -15.64
CA ILE A 212 -7.98 -10.00 -14.70
C ILE A 212 -8.54 -9.60 -13.32
N THR A 213 -8.16 -10.39 -12.32
CA THR A 213 -8.39 -10.09 -10.90
C THR A 213 -7.04 -10.02 -10.19
N LYS A 214 -6.77 -8.92 -9.49
CA LYS A 214 -5.56 -8.75 -8.67
C LYS A 214 -5.89 -8.05 -7.37
N PHE A 215 -5.38 -8.61 -6.28
CA PHE A 215 -5.49 -8.04 -4.95
C PHE A 215 -4.14 -7.51 -4.46
N PHE A 216 -4.17 -6.41 -3.75
CA PHE A 216 -3.05 -5.93 -2.95
C PHE A 216 -3.55 -5.65 -1.52
N ALA A 217 -3.50 -6.66 -0.67
CA ALA A 217 -4.19 -6.71 0.61
C ALA A 217 -5.70 -6.44 0.46
N ASP A 218 -6.17 -5.31 0.94
CA ASP A 218 -7.57 -4.88 0.88
C ASP A 218 -7.95 -4.17 -0.44
N ASP A 219 -6.97 -3.67 -1.19
CA ASP A 219 -7.20 -3.10 -2.52
C ASP A 219 -7.48 -4.23 -3.53
N SER A 220 -8.68 -4.28 -4.06
CA SER A 220 -9.12 -5.27 -5.06
C SER A 220 -9.38 -4.61 -6.41
N ASN A 221 -8.82 -5.20 -7.46
CA ASN A 221 -8.84 -4.62 -8.80
C ASN A 221 -9.26 -5.67 -9.82
N PHE A 222 -10.20 -5.29 -10.70
CA PHE A 222 -10.84 -6.14 -11.68
C PHE A 222 -10.85 -5.46 -13.04
N ALA A 223 -10.66 -6.25 -14.11
CA ALA A 223 -10.83 -5.82 -15.49
C ALA A 223 -11.42 -6.97 -16.30
N ALA A 224 -12.58 -6.78 -16.92
CA ALA A 224 -13.31 -7.82 -17.64
C ALA A 224 -14.46 -7.23 -18.50
N PRO A 225 -15.10 -8.04 -19.38
CA PRO A 225 -16.38 -7.70 -19.98
C PRO A 225 -17.45 -7.34 -18.93
N PHE A 226 -18.40 -6.48 -19.30
CA PHE A 226 -19.39 -5.92 -18.40
C PHE A 226 -20.19 -6.98 -17.63
N ASP A 227 -20.65 -8.04 -18.30
CA ASP A 227 -21.49 -9.07 -17.67
C ASP A 227 -20.71 -9.81 -16.56
N THR A 228 -19.45 -10.15 -16.82
CA THR A 228 -18.54 -10.71 -15.79
C THR A 228 -18.33 -9.75 -14.62
N MET A 229 -18.21 -8.44 -14.90
CA MET A 229 -18.09 -7.43 -13.84
C MET A 229 -19.34 -7.33 -12.97
N VAL A 230 -20.53 -7.48 -13.55
CA VAL A 230 -21.80 -7.56 -12.80
C VAL A 230 -21.77 -8.76 -11.84
N GLU A 231 -21.42 -9.96 -12.33
CA GLU A 231 -21.31 -11.16 -11.51
C GLU A 231 -20.29 -11.02 -10.37
N ILE A 232 -19.15 -10.39 -10.64
CA ILE A 232 -18.12 -10.08 -9.62
C ILE A 232 -18.70 -9.18 -8.52
N ILE A 233 -19.42 -8.12 -8.88
CA ILE A 233 -20.00 -7.19 -7.90
C ILE A 233 -21.12 -7.88 -7.11
N GLU A 234 -21.95 -8.68 -7.76
CA GLU A 234 -22.99 -9.47 -7.10
C GLU A 234 -22.38 -10.47 -6.10
N LEU A 235 -21.30 -11.18 -6.49
CA LEU A 235 -20.58 -12.09 -5.60
C LEU A 235 -19.95 -11.35 -4.41
N LEU A 236 -19.31 -10.21 -4.65
CA LEU A 236 -18.74 -9.37 -3.57
C LEU A 236 -19.84 -8.91 -2.59
N ASN A 237 -20.98 -8.49 -3.08
CA ASN A 237 -22.12 -8.08 -2.25
C ASN A 237 -22.70 -9.25 -1.44
N LEU A 238 -22.79 -10.43 -2.02
CA LEU A 238 -23.42 -11.62 -1.41
C LEU A 238 -22.45 -12.32 -0.44
N ARG A 239 -21.23 -12.58 -0.87
CA ARG A 239 -20.26 -13.44 -0.15
C ARG A 239 -19.27 -12.66 0.68
N GLY A 240 -18.89 -11.46 0.21
CA GLY A 240 -17.89 -10.63 0.86
C GLY A 240 -18.09 -10.47 2.37
N PRO A 241 -19.31 -10.11 2.86
CA PRO A 241 -19.55 -9.93 4.29
C PRO A 241 -19.21 -11.13 5.16
N SER A 242 -19.39 -12.35 4.67
CA SER A 242 -19.04 -13.57 5.41
C SER A 242 -17.54 -13.77 5.62
N TYR A 243 -16.71 -13.12 4.81
CA TYR A 243 -15.24 -13.08 4.94
C TYR A 243 -14.73 -11.82 5.66
N GLY A 244 -15.67 -10.93 6.07
CA GLY A 244 -15.33 -9.61 6.60
C GLY A 244 -14.88 -8.62 5.51
N TYR A 245 -15.20 -8.90 4.24
CA TYR A 245 -15.00 -8.00 3.11
C TYR A 245 -16.32 -7.28 2.79
N GLU A 246 -16.49 -6.05 3.29
CA GLU A 246 -17.63 -5.21 2.94
C GLU A 246 -17.22 -4.23 1.83
N LEU A 247 -17.84 -4.37 0.64
CA LEU A 247 -17.57 -3.46 -0.48
C LEU A 247 -17.98 -2.03 -0.13
N ASN A 248 -17.06 -1.08 -0.24
CA ASN A 248 -17.34 0.33 -0.07
C ASN A 248 -17.93 0.92 -1.35
N LYS A 249 -19.24 0.97 -1.41
CA LYS A 249 -20.01 1.37 -2.60
C LYS A 249 -19.85 2.83 -3.00
N MET A 250 -19.28 3.67 -2.12
CA MET A 250 -19.07 5.10 -2.34
C MET A 250 -17.60 5.47 -2.56
N LYS A 251 -16.69 4.48 -2.49
CA LYS A 251 -15.26 4.66 -2.72
C LYS A 251 -14.78 3.66 -3.76
N GLY A 252 -13.70 4.00 -4.43
CA GLY A 252 -13.19 3.22 -5.55
C GLY A 252 -13.35 3.97 -6.85
N SER A 253 -13.25 3.26 -7.96
CA SER A 253 -13.41 3.84 -9.28
C SER A 253 -13.80 2.76 -10.28
N TYR A 254 -14.83 2.99 -11.06
CA TYR A 254 -15.31 2.11 -12.12
C TYR A 254 -15.25 2.82 -13.46
N LEU A 255 -14.51 2.28 -14.42
CA LEU A 255 -14.45 2.78 -15.79
C LEU A 255 -15.32 1.89 -16.69
N ILE A 256 -16.34 2.46 -17.30
CA ILE A 256 -17.13 1.79 -18.34
C ILE A 256 -16.30 1.76 -19.62
N SER A 257 -16.33 0.66 -20.36
CA SER A 257 -15.62 0.41 -21.61
C SER A 257 -15.62 1.63 -22.54
N ARG A 258 -14.51 1.81 -23.29
CA ARG A 258 -14.33 2.92 -24.23
C ARG A 258 -15.08 2.71 -25.56
N GLU A 259 -15.54 1.50 -25.83
CA GLU A 259 -16.19 1.13 -27.09
C GLU A 259 -17.70 1.28 -27.08
N VAL A 260 -18.31 1.48 -25.92
CA VAL A 260 -19.77 1.57 -25.81
C VAL A 260 -20.27 2.94 -26.30
N ASP A 261 -21.45 2.92 -26.90
CA ASP A 261 -22.20 4.13 -27.21
C ASP A 261 -22.95 4.68 -25.98
N ARG A 262 -23.58 5.85 -26.13
CA ARG A 262 -24.28 6.51 -25.01
C ARG A 262 -25.43 5.69 -24.42
N PRO A 263 -26.34 5.10 -25.21
CA PRO A 263 -27.41 4.25 -24.67
C PRO A 263 -26.88 3.08 -23.83
N GLU A 264 -25.85 2.39 -24.32
CA GLU A 264 -25.24 1.26 -23.60
C GLU A 264 -24.49 1.71 -22.35
N ALA A 265 -23.75 2.82 -22.41
CA ALA A 265 -23.05 3.34 -21.22
C ALA A 265 -24.05 3.75 -20.11
N GLU A 266 -25.16 4.39 -20.45
CA GLU A 266 -26.21 4.74 -19.48
C GLU A 266 -26.90 3.50 -18.94
N ARG A 267 -27.15 2.46 -19.76
CA ARG A 267 -27.67 1.17 -19.32
C ARG A 267 -26.73 0.51 -18.30
N ARG A 268 -25.43 0.44 -18.61
CA ARG A 268 -24.42 -0.12 -17.69
C ARG A 268 -24.35 0.67 -16.40
N LYS A 269 -24.31 2.00 -16.48
CA LYS A 269 -24.33 2.87 -15.30
C LYS A 269 -25.55 2.60 -14.42
N GLY A 270 -26.75 2.51 -15.01
CA GLY A 270 -28.00 2.17 -14.31
C GLY A 270 -27.88 0.83 -13.57
N LYS A 271 -27.42 -0.23 -14.26
CA LYS A 271 -27.21 -1.55 -13.64
C LYS A 271 -26.23 -1.53 -12.47
N LEU A 272 -25.10 -0.80 -12.60
CA LEU A 272 -24.12 -0.64 -11.53
C LEU A 272 -24.70 0.08 -10.31
N MET A 273 -25.55 1.09 -10.53
CA MET A 273 -26.24 1.80 -9.45
C MET A 273 -27.31 0.90 -8.77
N GLU A 274 -28.00 0.03 -9.51
CA GLU A 274 -28.87 -0.99 -8.93
C GLU A 274 -28.12 -1.97 -8.03
N LEU A 275 -26.86 -2.31 -8.36
CA LEU A 275 -25.96 -3.10 -7.52
C LEU A 275 -25.43 -2.34 -6.31
N GLY A 276 -25.77 -1.05 -6.22
CA GLY A 276 -25.50 -0.16 -5.11
C GLY A 276 -24.22 0.66 -5.25
N LEU A 277 -23.51 0.64 -6.38
CA LEU A 277 -22.36 1.50 -6.59
C LEU A 277 -22.80 2.97 -6.67
N GLY A 278 -22.07 3.85 -6.00
CA GLY A 278 -22.34 5.28 -6.02
C GLY A 278 -22.06 5.90 -7.40
N GLU A 279 -22.89 6.80 -7.85
CA GLU A 279 -22.73 7.47 -9.15
C GLU A 279 -21.37 8.14 -9.29
N SER A 280 -20.84 8.73 -8.22
CA SER A 280 -19.57 9.46 -8.21
C SER A 280 -18.33 8.64 -8.52
N ILE A 281 -18.41 7.30 -8.42
CA ILE A 281 -17.29 6.39 -8.71
C ILE A 281 -17.37 5.78 -10.10
N ILE A 282 -18.47 5.98 -10.84
CA ILE A 282 -18.70 5.44 -12.19
C ILE A 282 -18.31 6.51 -13.22
N HIS A 283 -17.33 6.18 -14.05
CA HIS A 283 -16.81 7.07 -15.07
C HIS A 283 -17.25 6.60 -16.46
N LEU A 284 -17.99 7.47 -17.15
CA LEU A 284 -18.41 7.27 -18.53
C LEU A 284 -17.24 7.54 -19.50
N PRO A 285 -17.15 6.82 -20.63
CA PRO A 285 -16.11 7.04 -21.62
C PRO A 285 -16.24 8.41 -22.29
N PRO A 286 -15.13 9.00 -22.81
CA PRO A 286 -15.11 10.37 -23.32
C PRO A 286 -16.07 10.64 -24.48
N ASN A 287 -16.33 9.64 -25.33
CA ASN A 287 -17.24 9.73 -26.48
C ASN A 287 -18.72 9.82 -26.08
N VAL A 288 -19.04 9.45 -24.84
CA VAL A 288 -20.42 9.36 -24.31
C VAL A 288 -20.79 10.56 -23.44
N ALA A 289 -19.83 11.07 -22.69
CA ALA A 289 -20.04 12.06 -21.62
C ALA A 289 -20.42 13.47 -22.10
N ILE A 290 -20.84 13.67 -23.39
CA ILE A 290 -20.82 15.03 -23.98
C ILE A 290 -22.14 15.50 -24.55
N ASP A 291 -22.62 16.60 -24.00
CA ASP A 291 -23.24 17.69 -24.76
C ASP A 291 -22.14 18.60 -25.34
N TYR A 292 -22.33 19.10 -26.54
CA TYR A 292 -21.35 19.70 -27.46
C TYR A 292 -20.41 20.79 -26.90
N VAL A 293 -20.68 21.35 -25.72
CA VAL A 293 -19.95 22.49 -25.12
C VAL A 293 -18.84 22.05 -24.16
N GLU A 294 -18.82 20.81 -23.66
CA GLU A 294 -17.88 20.36 -22.64
C GLU A 294 -16.81 19.37 -23.13
N ARG A 295 -16.71 19.12 -24.44
CA ARG A 295 -15.80 18.13 -25.05
C ARG A 295 -14.35 18.22 -24.59
N GLU A 296 -13.82 19.43 -24.49
CA GLU A 296 -12.40 19.62 -24.12
C GLU A 296 -12.09 19.32 -22.66
N ASN A 297 -13.08 19.41 -21.76
CA ASN A 297 -12.85 19.18 -20.34
C ASN A 297 -13.10 17.72 -19.89
N PHE A 298 -13.96 16.99 -20.58
CA PHE A 298 -14.37 15.63 -20.16
C PHE A 298 -13.38 14.55 -20.57
N SER A 299 -12.76 14.62 -21.75
CA SER A 299 -11.69 13.67 -22.18
C SER A 299 -10.52 13.65 -21.20
N LYS A 300 -10.31 14.75 -20.45
CA LYS A 300 -9.23 14.93 -19.48
C LYS A 300 -9.45 14.22 -18.14
N THR A 301 -10.64 13.66 -17.91
CA THR A 301 -10.98 13.04 -16.61
C THR A 301 -11.24 11.56 -16.66
N TYR A 302 -11.25 10.94 -17.85
CA TYR A 302 -11.50 9.50 -17.99
C TYR A 302 -10.26 8.69 -17.64
N GLY A 303 -10.30 8.11 -16.47
CA GLY A 303 -9.22 7.30 -15.91
C GLY A 303 -9.44 7.04 -14.45
N MET A 304 -8.60 6.18 -13.88
CA MET A 304 -8.67 5.78 -12.48
C MET A 304 -7.29 5.65 -11.87
N LYS A 305 -7.26 5.68 -10.53
CA LYS A 305 -6.09 5.39 -9.75
C LYS A 305 -6.11 3.93 -9.34
N ILE A 306 -5.01 3.22 -9.59
CA ILE A 306 -4.81 1.82 -9.16
C ILE A 306 -3.54 1.75 -8.32
N VAL A 307 -3.61 1.25 -7.10
CA VAL A 307 -2.49 1.11 -6.14
C VAL A 307 -1.52 2.30 -6.11
N GLY A 308 -2.02 3.49 -6.38
CA GLY A 308 -1.22 4.73 -6.36
C GLY A 308 -0.72 5.20 -7.71
N THR A 309 -0.75 4.39 -8.78
CA THR A 309 -0.49 4.78 -10.16
C THR A 309 -1.78 5.17 -10.89
N PHE A 310 -1.68 5.55 -12.17
CA PHE A 310 -2.79 6.07 -12.96
C PHE A 310 -2.93 5.30 -14.26
N ILE A 311 -4.16 4.89 -14.60
CA ILE A 311 -4.54 4.39 -15.91
C ILE A 311 -5.70 5.23 -16.46
N GLY A 312 -5.76 5.39 -17.77
CA GLY A 312 -6.77 6.22 -18.41
C GLY A 312 -6.26 6.88 -19.69
N THR A 313 -6.97 7.88 -20.13
CA THR A 313 -6.54 8.72 -21.26
C THR A 313 -5.22 9.43 -20.95
N ASP A 314 -4.45 9.76 -21.98
CA ASP A 314 -3.18 10.49 -21.80
C ASP A 314 -3.40 11.81 -21.05
N ASP A 315 -4.47 12.54 -21.35
CA ASP A 315 -4.84 13.78 -20.64
C ASP A 315 -5.12 13.55 -19.14
N TYR A 316 -5.81 12.46 -18.80
CA TYR A 316 -6.04 12.10 -17.40
C TYR A 316 -4.71 11.83 -16.68
N VAL A 317 -3.85 10.98 -17.27
CA VAL A 317 -2.56 10.64 -16.68
C VAL A 317 -1.69 11.89 -16.53
N HIS A 318 -1.61 12.75 -17.55
CA HIS A 318 -0.87 14.02 -17.47
C HIS A 318 -1.40 14.94 -16.36
N LYS A 319 -2.72 15.08 -16.23
CA LYS A 319 -3.35 15.86 -15.16
C LYS A 319 -2.95 15.33 -13.79
N MET A 320 -3.09 14.02 -13.57
CA MET A 320 -2.79 13.39 -12.28
C MET A 320 -1.31 13.48 -11.89
N VAL A 321 -0.42 13.33 -12.87
CA VAL A 321 1.02 13.47 -12.67
C VAL A 321 1.38 14.92 -12.33
N LYS A 322 0.77 15.91 -12.99
CA LYS A 322 0.94 17.34 -12.64
C LYS A 322 0.45 17.68 -11.23
N GLU A 323 -0.65 17.07 -10.79
CA GLU A 323 -1.12 17.24 -9.40
C GLU A 323 -0.09 16.70 -8.40
N LYS A 324 0.50 15.55 -8.68
CA LYS A 324 1.58 15.01 -7.85
C LYS A 324 2.83 15.88 -7.83
N LEU A 325 3.16 16.49 -8.96
CA LEU A 325 4.26 17.46 -9.01
C LEU A 325 4.00 18.67 -8.11
N LYS A 326 2.78 19.21 -8.08
CA LYS A 326 2.40 20.29 -7.16
C LYS A 326 2.57 19.90 -5.68
N ASP A 327 2.27 18.66 -5.32
CA ASP A 327 2.48 18.17 -3.96
C ASP A 327 4.00 18.06 -3.64
N LEU A 328 4.81 17.63 -4.60
CA LEU A 328 6.28 17.60 -4.45
C LEU A 328 6.86 19.01 -4.32
N GLU A 329 6.32 19.98 -5.08
CA GLU A 329 6.72 21.39 -5.00
C GLU A 329 6.51 21.98 -3.60
N LYS A 330 5.36 21.69 -2.96
CA LYS A 330 5.10 22.11 -1.57
C LYS A 330 6.15 21.54 -0.61
N HIS A 331 6.54 20.27 -0.78
CA HIS A 331 7.57 19.66 0.05
C HIS A 331 8.95 20.24 -0.22
N ALA A 332 9.27 20.54 -1.48
CA ALA A 332 10.53 21.20 -1.84
C ALA A 332 10.62 22.58 -1.18
N ALA A 333 9.56 23.39 -1.25
CA ALA A 333 9.51 24.70 -0.62
C ALA A 333 9.73 24.66 0.90
N VAL A 334 9.22 23.62 1.58
CA VAL A 334 9.51 23.42 3.01
C VAL A 334 10.99 23.14 3.25
N LEU A 335 11.60 22.27 2.44
CA LEU A 335 13.02 21.93 2.56
C LEU A 335 13.94 23.12 2.26
N GLU A 336 13.60 23.93 1.26
CA GLU A 336 14.34 25.15 0.88
C GLU A 336 14.40 26.18 2.01
N ASN A 337 13.36 26.28 2.82
CA ASN A 337 13.22 27.27 3.88
C ASN A 337 13.51 26.71 5.30
N TYR A 338 13.95 25.46 5.42
CA TYR A 338 14.17 24.85 6.73
C TYR A 338 15.58 25.18 7.26
N ASN A 339 15.66 25.75 8.45
CA ASN A 339 16.91 26.29 9.01
C ASN A 339 17.97 25.25 9.41
N ASN A 340 17.62 23.95 9.53
CA ASN A 340 18.57 22.92 9.89
C ASN A 340 19.10 22.21 8.65
N LEU A 341 20.27 22.61 8.16
CA LEU A 341 20.89 22.08 6.94
C LEU A 341 21.14 20.56 7.00
N HIS A 342 21.49 20.01 8.18
CA HIS A 342 21.68 18.57 8.34
C HIS A 342 20.37 17.82 8.15
N ALA A 343 19.28 18.31 8.73
CA ALA A 343 17.94 17.74 8.52
C ALA A 343 17.51 17.87 7.06
N VAL A 344 17.73 19.01 6.40
CA VAL A 344 17.46 19.21 4.96
C VAL A 344 18.18 18.17 4.13
N TYR A 345 19.49 17.97 4.38
CA TYR A 345 20.27 16.95 3.69
C TYR A 345 19.69 15.53 3.85
N LEU A 346 19.44 15.12 5.10
CA LEU A 346 18.91 13.78 5.38
C LEU A 346 17.51 13.56 4.77
N LEU A 347 16.62 14.54 4.90
CA LEU A 347 15.26 14.48 4.34
C LEU A 347 15.31 14.47 2.81
N THR A 348 16.17 15.26 2.19
CA THR A 348 16.34 15.26 0.74
C THR A 348 16.85 13.91 0.26
N ARG A 349 17.88 13.36 0.89
CA ARG A 349 18.52 12.11 0.49
C ARG A 349 17.63 10.89 0.71
N TYR A 350 16.99 10.76 1.87
CA TYR A 350 16.29 9.53 2.26
C TYR A 350 14.77 9.57 2.10
N SER A 351 14.19 10.74 1.94
CA SER A 351 12.74 10.90 1.77
C SER A 351 12.38 11.53 0.44
N PHE A 352 12.75 12.78 0.21
CA PHE A 352 12.31 13.54 -0.97
C PHE A 352 12.76 12.89 -2.29
N SER A 353 14.03 12.47 -2.39
CA SER A 353 14.59 11.84 -3.58
C SER A 353 13.89 10.54 -3.99
N GLN A 354 13.27 9.85 -3.05
CA GLN A 354 12.61 8.56 -3.31
C GLN A 354 11.16 8.71 -3.80
N ARG A 355 10.54 9.89 -3.62
CA ARG A 355 9.11 10.08 -3.90
C ARG A 355 8.72 9.95 -5.36
N ILE A 356 9.64 10.25 -6.28
CA ILE A 356 9.41 10.11 -7.72
C ILE A 356 9.59 8.66 -8.21
N ASN A 357 10.37 7.85 -7.50
CA ASN A 357 10.78 6.51 -7.97
C ASN A 357 9.59 5.59 -8.27
N PHE A 358 8.52 5.68 -7.47
CA PHE A 358 7.31 4.90 -7.71
C PHE A 358 6.70 5.21 -9.08
N TYR A 359 6.57 6.48 -9.44
CA TYR A 359 6.03 6.91 -10.72
C TYR A 359 6.97 6.60 -11.88
N LEU A 360 8.30 6.72 -11.67
CA LEU A 360 9.30 6.32 -12.69
C LEU A 360 9.22 4.84 -13.05
N ARG A 361 8.82 3.98 -12.12
CA ARG A 361 8.61 2.54 -12.37
C ARG A 361 7.27 2.23 -13.01
N ASN A 362 6.21 2.92 -12.60
CA ASN A 362 4.83 2.52 -12.91
C ASN A 362 4.17 3.34 -14.03
N LEU A 363 4.80 4.41 -14.49
CA LEU A 363 4.28 5.23 -15.59
C LEU A 363 5.24 5.24 -16.78
N PRO A 364 4.73 5.13 -18.02
CA PRO A 364 5.54 5.21 -19.22
C PRO A 364 6.43 6.47 -19.26
N PRO A 365 7.65 6.37 -19.79
CA PRO A 365 8.61 7.49 -19.83
C PRO A 365 8.07 8.76 -20.48
N ARG A 366 7.14 8.64 -21.44
CA ARG A 366 6.52 9.79 -22.10
C ARG A 366 5.79 10.74 -21.14
N PHE A 367 5.20 10.20 -20.05
CA PHE A 367 4.56 11.01 -19.01
C PHE A 367 5.54 11.58 -18.00
N MET A 368 6.66 10.88 -17.79
CA MET A 368 7.59 11.20 -16.71
C MET A 368 8.70 12.20 -17.12
N ARG A 369 9.05 12.32 -18.40
CA ARG A 369 10.11 13.25 -18.86
C ARG A 369 9.93 14.69 -18.34
N PRO A 370 8.78 15.36 -18.59
CA PRO A 370 8.58 16.73 -18.09
C PRO A 370 8.67 16.84 -16.58
N ILE A 371 8.25 15.78 -15.88
CA ILE A 371 8.26 15.74 -14.40
C ILE A 371 9.67 15.59 -13.86
N VAL A 372 10.53 14.82 -14.51
CA VAL A 372 11.94 14.67 -14.14
C VAL A 372 12.65 16.01 -14.22
N ASP A 373 12.43 16.78 -15.29
CA ASP A 373 13.04 18.11 -15.47
C ASP A 373 12.62 19.08 -14.36
N ASP A 374 11.33 19.12 -14.02
CA ASP A 374 10.83 19.97 -12.95
C ASP A 374 11.32 19.50 -11.57
N PHE A 375 11.44 18.19 -11.35
CA PHE A 375 11.99 17.63 -10.13
C PHE A 375 13.48 17.96 -9.96
N ILE A 376 14.26 17.99 -11.05
CA ILE A 376 15.66 18.45 -11.04
C ILE A 376 15.75 19.95 -10.68
N LYS A 377 14.83 20.79 -11.17
CA LYS A 377 14.75 22.20 -10.76
C LYS A 377 14.52 22.34 -9.25
N MET A 378 13.62 21.53 -8.66
CA MET A 378 13.42 21.48 -7.20
C MET A 378 14.73 21.10 -6.49
N TYR A 379 15.45 20.09 -6.97
CA TYR A 379 16.76 19.71 -6.40
C TYR A 379 17.77 20.84 -6.44
N ARG A 380 17.83 21.60 -7.53
CA ARG A 380 18.73 22.76 -7.64
C ARG A 380 18.44 23.81 -6.56
N ARG A 381 17.17 24.11 -6.30
CA ARG A 381 16.76 25.05 -5.27
C ARG A 381 17.13 24.55 -3.87
N ILE A 382 16.81 23.28 -3.55
CA ILE A 382 17.19 22.67 -2.27
C ILE A 382 18.73 22.65 -2.10
N ALA A 383 19.47 22.27 -3.14
CA ALA A 383 20.92 22.27 -3.11
C ALA A 383 21.47 23.70 -2.92
N GLY A 384 20.85 24.70 -3.56
CA GLY A 384 21.17 26.12 -3.35
C GLY A 384 21.02 26.55 -1.90
N SER A 385 19.96 26.11 -1.22
CA SER A 385 19.79 26.38 0.22
C SER A 385 20.86 25.70 1.08
N LEU A 386 21.29 24.47 0.71
CA LEU A 386 22.37 23.76 1.42
C LEU A 386 23.72 24.44 1.29
N ILE A 387 24.03 25.04 0.14
CA ILE A 387 25.31 25.73 -0.09
C ILE A 387 25.27 27.25 0.18
N GLY A 388 24.08 27.77 0.54
CA GLY A 388 23.87 29.17 0.90
C GLY A 388 23.81 30.15 -0.28
N LYS A 389 23.70 29.67 -1.53
CA LYS A 389 23.58 30.51 -2.72
C LYS A 389 22.85 29.78 -3.87
N PRO A 390 22.09 30.49 -4.74
CA PRO A 390 21.42 29.90 -5.88
C PRO A 390 22.40 29.24 -6.85
N ILE A 391 22.02 28.06 -7.39
CA ILE A 391 22.85 27.36 -8.40
C ILE A 391 22.58 27.98 -9.76
N VAL A 392 23.46 28.90 -10.16
CA VAL A 392 23.43 29.60 -11.45
C VAL A 392 24.88 29.69 -11.98
N GLY A 393 25.06 29.45 -13.29
CA GLY A 393 26.38 29.48 -13.93
C GLY A 393 27.11 28.13 -13.94
N GLU A 394 28.15 28.01 -14.76
CA GLU A 394 28.84 26.73 -15.03
C GLU A 394 29.54 26.15 -13.79
N GLU A 395 30.19 27.02 -12.98
CA GLU A 395 30.88 26.58 -11.77
C GLU A 395 29.93 25.90 -10.77
N LEU A 396 28.78 26.53 -10.50
CA LEU A 396 27.81 26.00 -9.57
C LEU A 396 27.04 24.80 -10.16
N GLU A 397 26.94 24.71 -11.48
CA GLU A 397 26.44 23.52 -12.17
C GLU A 397 27.36 22.31 -11.91
N THR A 398 28.66 22.49 -12.01
CA THR A 398 29.66 21.46 -11.71
C THR A 398 29.52 20.98 -10.26
N ILE A 399 29.38 21.93 -9.31
CA ILE A 399 29.12 21.60 -7.91
C ILE A 399 27.80 20.81 -7.77
N PHE A 400 26.74 21.24 -8.43
CA PHE A 400 25.45 20.52 -8.39
C PHE A 400 25.59 19.08 -8.90
N GLN A 401 26.27 18.86 -10.01
CA GLN A 401 26.53 17.53 -10.54
C GLN A 401 27.34 16.68 -9.56
N GLN A 402 28.33 17.27 -8.89
CA GLN A 402 29.12 16.58 -7.85
C GLN A 402 28.25 16.17 -6.66
N LEU A 403 27.28 16.99 -6.23
CA LEU A 403 26.35 16.63 -5.15
C LEU A 403 25.53 15.36 -5.46
N LEU A 404 25.29 15.09 -6.74
CA LEU A 404 24.51 13.90 -7.19
C LEU A 404 25.36 12.61 -7.19
N PHE A 405 26.68 12.69 -7.04
CA PHE A 405 27.52 11.50 -6.97
C PHE A 405 27.34 10.74 -5.66
N ARG A 406 27.78 9.48 -5.65
CA ARG A 406 27.81 8.65 -4.44
C ARG A 406 28.78 9.26 -3.41
N LEU A 407 28.57 8.94 -2.14
CA LEU A 407 29.49 9.37 -1.08
C LEU A 407 30.93 8.90 -1.33
N SER A 408 31.10 7.68 -1.87
CA SER A 408 32.40 7.11 -2.25
C SER A 408 33.08 7.86 -3.39
N GLU A 409 32.34 8.67 -4.13
CA GLU A 409 32.81 9.45 -5.29
C GLU A 409 32.92 10.96 -4.96
N GLY A 410 32.82 11.31 -3.69
CA GLY A 410 32.91 12.71 -3.22
C GLY A 410 31.61 13.51 -3.34
N GLY A 411 30.48 12.85 -3.63
CA GLY A 411 29.16 13.48 -3.61
C GLY A 411 28.44 13.35 -2.27
N ILE A 412 27.19 13.81 -2.20
CA ILE A 412 26.36 13.68 -1.00
C ILE A 412 25.31 12.55 -1.12
N GLY A 413 25.36 11.79 -2.21
CA GLY A 413 24.54 10.61 -2.42
C GLY A 413 23.04 10.90 -2.66
N ILE A 414 22.69 12.07 -3.15
CA ILE A 414 21.36 12.38 -3.66
C ILE A 414 21.27 11.79 -5.07
N ARG A 415 20.36 10.85 -5.27
CA ARG A 415 20.23 10.19 -6.58
C ARG A 415 19.57 11.13 -7.59
N SER A 416 20.21 11.28 -8.75
CA SER A 416 19.58 11.97 -9.88
C SER A 416 18.37 11.17 -10.40
N PRO A 417 17.18 11.77 -10.49
CA PRO A 417 16.02 11.11 -11.07
C PRO A 417 16.18 10.84 -12.57
N ASP A 418 17.02 11.60 -13.28
CA ASP A 418 17.30 11.41 -14.70
C ASP A 418 17.96 10.04 -14.98
N ILE A 419 18.92 9.65 -14.14
CA ILE A 419 19.57 8.34 -14.25
C ILE A 419 18.55 7.22 -13.97
N ALA A 420 17.73 7.38 -12.94
CA ALA A 420 16.71 6.40 -12.57
C ALA A 420 15.62 6.29 -13.67
N ALA A 421 15.22 7.41 -14.27
CA ALA A 421 14.15 7.45 -15.27
C ALA A 421 14.46 6.63 -16.53
N LYS A 422 15.74 6.46 -16.89
CA LYS A 422 16.16 5.72 -18.10
C LYS A 422 15.89 4.21 -17.99
N THR A 423 15.94 3.65 -16.80
CA THR A 423 15.91 2.19 -16.60
C THR A 423 14.77 1.73 -15.69
N ALA A 424 14.20 2.62 -14.86
CA ALA A 424 13.26 2.24 -13.82
C ALA A 424 11.99 1.57 -14.37
N TYR A 425 11.42 2.13 -15.44
CA TYR A 425 10.21 1.59 -16.07
C TYR A 425 10.47 0.20 -16.65
N THR A 426 11.50 0.07 -17.48
CA THR A 426 11.87 -1.22 -18.09
C THR A 426 12.18 -2.29 -17.06
N ALA A 427 12.95 -1.93 -16.01
CA ALA A 427 13.30 -2.85 -14.93
C ALA A 427 12.10 -3.27 -14.05
N SER A 428 10.99 -2.56 -14.11
CA SER A 428 9.76 -2.91 -13.36
C SER A 428 8.77 -3.74 -14.16
N VAL A 429 8.90 -3.73 -15.49
CA VAL A 429 8.06 -4.53 -16.41
C VAL A 429 8.63 -5.94 -16.58
N VAL A 430 9.97 -6.11 -16.50
CA VAL A 430 10.69 -7.39 -16.61
C VAL A 430 10.71 -8.13 -15.28
#